data_f9c71ce34da92e305ba12dcdb607ceb7
#
_entry.id   f9c71ce34da92e305ba12dcdb607ceb7
#
_cell.length_a   1.000
_cell.length_b   1.000
_cell.length_c   1.000
_cell.angle_alpha   90.00
_cell.angle_beta   90.00
_cell.angle_gamma   90.00
#
_symmetry.space_group_name_H-M   'P 1'
#
loop_
_entity.id
_entity.type
_entity.pdbx_description
1 polymer ?
#
loop_
_entity_poly.entity_id
_entity_poly.type
_entity_poly.pdbx_seq_one_letter_code
_entity_poly.pdbx_strand_id
1 'polypeptide(L)'
;MNFDFTEEQTMIKDSVSRFVRDEYDFDTRTKIVASEEGISREFWSMFAELGWLSVPFAEEYGGFGGSVEDIAAVMEELGKGIVVEPYASTVVVFGGLMAASDNESLKTAVIPSIIDGSCMGSFASTEAQSRYEMSDVATTATACDGGYKISGEKTVVANGGTANKLIVTCLLYTSDAADE
;
A
#
# COMPACT_ATOMS: atom_id res chain seq x y z
N MET A 1 -12.33 -23.86 18.00
CA MET A 1 -11.68 -22.78 17.23
C MET A 1 -11.58 -21.61 18.20
N ASN A 2 -10.40 -21.16 18.55
CA ASN A 2 -10.23 -19.99 19.40
C ASN A 2 -10.14 -18.75 18.46
N PHE A 3 -10.97 -17.75 18.71
CA PHE A 3 -11.01 -16.49 17.96
C PHE A 3 -10.45 -15.32 18.77
N ASP A 4 -9.87 -15.60 19.95
CA ASP A 4 -9.23 -14.58 20.75
C ASP A 4 -7.90 -14.15 20.08
N PHE A 5 -7.59 -12.87 20.17
CA PHE A 5 -6.30 -12.36 19.73
C PHE A 5 -5.17 -12.93 20.58
N THR A 6 -4.02 -13.16 19.96
CA THR A 6 -2.78 -13.49 20.68
C THR A 6 -2.32 -12.28 21.51
N GLU A 7 -1.34 -12.48 22.39
CA GLU A 7 -0.75 -11.39 23.16
C GLU A 7 -0.10 -10.35 22.24
N GLU A 8 0.59 -10.81 21.18
CA GLU A 8 1.24 -9.95 20.18
C GLU A 8 0.21 -9.13 19.40
N GLN A 9 -0.87 -9.76 18.93
CA GLN A 9 -1.97 -9.08 18.25
C GLN A 9 -2.65 -8.05 19.16
N THR A 10 -2.83 -8.38 20.42
CA THR A 10 -3.38 -7.45 21.42
C THR A 10 -2.45 -6.25 21.62
N MET A 11 -1.13 -6.48 21.72
CA MET A 11 -0.16 -5.40 21.86
C MET A 11 -0.16 -4.44 20.67
N ILE A 12 -0.19 -4.97 19.45
CA ILE A 12 -0.27 -4.14 18.22
C ILE A 12 -1.59 -3.35 18.23
N LYS A 13 -2.71 -4.02 18.47
CA LYS A 13 -4.03 -3.41 18.52
C LYS A 13 -4.10 -2.28 19.58
N ASP A 14 -3.57 -2.51 20.77
CA ASP A 14 -3.54 -1.51 21.85
C ASP A 14 -2.64 -0.31 21.50
N SER A 15 -1.54 -0.55 20.77
CA SER A 15 -0.67 0.52 20.27
C SER A 15 -1.41 1.44 19.30
N VAL A 16 -2.07 0.87 18.30
CA VAL A 16 -2.86 1.63 17.31
C VAL A 16 -4.04 2.33 17.96
N SER A 17 -4.77 1.63 18.85
CA SER A 17 -5.92 2.18 19.58
C SER A 17 -5.55 3.40 20.43
N ARG A 18 -4.39 3.35 21.09
CA ARG A 18 -3.86 4.47 21.88
C ARG A 18 -3.58 5.67 21.01
N PHE A 19 -2.88 5.49 19.89
CA PHE A 19 -2.62 6.56 18.93
C PHE A 19 -3.92 7.21 18.44
N VAL A 20 -4.89 6.38 17.99
CA VAL A 20 -6.18 6.89 17.50
C VAL A 20 -6.90 7.72 18.55
N ARG A 21 -6.91 7.26 19.81
CA ARG A 21 -7.57 7.95 20.89
C ARG A 21 -6.88 9.26 21.32
N ASP A 22 -5.54 9.24 21.36
CA ASP A 22 -4.77 10.30 22.02
C ASP A 22 -4.27 11.35 21.01
N GLU A 23 -4.05 10.99 19.74
CA GLU A 23 -3.41 11.85 18.74
C GLU A 23 -4.30 12.13 17.51
N TYR A 24 -5.31 11.28 17.25
CA TYR A 24 -6.06 11.31 15.98
C TYR A 24 -7.54 11.61 16.19
N ASP A 25 -7.87 12.75 16.81
CA ASP A 25 -9.25 13.18 16.94
C ASP A 25 -9.85 13.69 15.61
N PHE A 26 -11.15 13.90 15.59
CA PHE A 26 -11.85 14.34 14.38
C PHE A 26 -11.38 15.72 13.87
N ASP A 27 -10.99 16.62 14.76
CA ASP A 27 -10.50 17.94 14.40
C ASP A 27 -9.10 17.85 13.75
N THR A 28 -8.23 17.01 14.28
CA THR A 28 -6.93 16.68 13.70
C THR A 28 -7.09 16.07 12.31
N ARG A 29 -7.95 15.05 12.18
CA ARG A 29 -8.29 14.45 10.89
C ARG A 29 -8.79 15.49 9.88
N THR A 30 -9.67 16.37 10.30
CA THR A 30 -10.24 17.41 9.42
C THR A 30 -9.17 18.36 8.89
N LYS A 31 -8.20 18.74 9.72
CA LYS A 31 -7.04 19.55 9.32
C LYS A 31 -6.15 18.81 8.32
N ILE A 32 -5.90 17.51 8.56
CA ILE A 32 -5.09 16.67 7.66
C ILE A 32 -5.76 16.59 6.28
N VAL A 33 -7.03 16.26 6.22
CA VAL A 33 -7.78 16.14 4.95
C VAL A 33 -7.82 17.47 4.19
N ALA A 34 -7.84 18.61 4.90
CA ALA A 34 -7.82 19.93 4.28
C ALA A 34 -6.41 20.40 3.86
N SER A 35 -5.36 19.67 4.20
CA SER A 35 -3.98 19.98 3.78
C SER A 35 -3.77 19.66 2.29
N GLU A 36 -2.69 20.18 1.72
CA GLU A 36 -2.35 19.99 0.30
C GLU A 36 -2.21 18.52 -0.10
N GLU A 37 -1.60 17.71 0.76
CA GLU A 37 -1.40 16.27 0.51
C GLU A 37 -2.57 15.40 0.96
N GLY A 38 -3.45 15.91 1.84
CA GLY A 38 -4.58 15.17 2.41
C GLY A 38 -4.17 14.03 3.37
N ILE A 39 -2.89 13.98 3.77
CA ILE A 39 -2.29 13.04 4.72
C ILE A 39 -1.32 13.77 5.64
N SER A 40 -0.95 13.16 6.77
CA SER A 40 0.13 13.62 7.65
C SER A 40 1.39 12.78 7.44
N ARG A 41 2.45 13.41 6.92
CA ARG A 41 3.77 12.75 6.81
C ARG A 41 4.37 12.44 8.18
N GLU A 42 4.06 13.25 9.18
CA GLU A 42 4.49 13.05 10.56
C GLU A 42 3.88 11.77 11.15
N PHE A 43 2.57 11.60 11.01
CA PHE A 43 1.89 10.38 11.46
C PHE A 43 2.31 9.16 10.66
N TRP A 44 2.54 9.31 9.36
CA TRP A 44 3.09 8.22 8.55
C TRP A 44 4.47 7.76 9.04
N SER A 45 5.35 8.70 9.37
CA SER A 45 6.66 8.37 9.96
C SER A 45 6.51 7.71 11.33
N MET A 46 5.55 8.17 12.15
CA MET A 46 5.25 7.53 13.42
C MET A 46 4.76 6.09 13.26
N PHE A 47 3.96 5.79 12.22
CA PHE A 47 3.53 4.41 11.93
C PHE A 47 4.72 3.51 11.61
N ALA A 48 5.73 4.02 10.90
CA ALA A 48 6.97 3.31 10.66
C ALA A 48 7.75 3.07 11.95
N GLU A 49 7.95 4.10 12.78
CA GLU A 49 8.65 4.02 14.07
C GLU A 49 7.99 3.05 15.05
N LEU A 50 6.66 3.00 15.06
CA LEU A 50 5.87 2.07 15.87
C LEU A 50 5.81 0.65 15.28
N GLY A 51 6.40 0.44 14.11
CA GLY A 51 6.50 -0.86 13.46
C GLY A 51 5.24 -1.33 12.74
N TRP A 52 4.19 -0.50 12.65
CA TRP A 52 2.93 -0.93 12.03
C TRP A 52 3.08 -1.20 10.54
N LEU A 53 3.97 -0.47 9.85
CA LEU A 53 4.21 -0.67 8.42
C LEU A 53 4.96 -1.97 8.12
N SER A 54 5.64 -2.55 9.11
CA SER A 54 6.42 -3.77 8.96
C SER A 54 5.61 -5.06 9.18
N VAL A 55 4.40 -4.95 9.74
CA VAL A 55 3.59 -6.08 10.18
C VAL A 55 3.49 -7.22 9.16
N PRO A 56 3.09 -7.00 7.88
CA PRO A 56 2.85 -8.10 6.95
C PRO A 56 4.09 -8.65 6.25
N PHE A 57 5.23 -8.00 6.39
CA PHE A 57 6.42 -8.35 5.60
C PHE A 57 7.29 -9.38 6.31
N ALA A 58 7.96 -10.24 5.53
CA ALA A 58 8.85 -11.26 6.04
C ALA A 58 10.06 -10.64 6.77
N GLU A 59 10.59 -11.38 7.76
CA GLU A 59 11.73 -10.95 8.58
C GLU A 59 12.99 -10.65 7.77
N GLU A 60 13.19 -11.36 6.65
CA GLU A 60 14.33 -11.14 5.75
C GLU A 60 14.36 -9.74 5.11
N TYR A 61 13.20 -9.06 5.03
CA TYR A 61 13.08 -7.67 4.57
C TYR A 61 12.93 -6.66 5.71
N GLY A 62 13.02 -7.10 6.96
CA GLY A 62 12.87 -6.28 8.16
C GLY A 62 11.45 -6.21 8.70
N GLY A 63 10.56 -7.10 8.25
CA GLY A 63 9.18 -7.20 8.72
C GLY A 63 9.02 -8.10 9.95
N PHE A 64 7.79 -8.23 10.43
CA PHE A 64 7.44 -9.12 11.56
C PHE A 64 6.90 -10.49 11.11
N GLY A 65 6.70 -10.72 9.82
CA GLY A 65 6.12 -11.96 9.32
C GLY A 65 4.66 -12.17 9.75
N GLY A 66 3.96 -11.07 10.05
CA GLY A 66 2.60 -11.12 10.57
C GLY A 66 1.59 -11.66 9.55
N SER A 67 0.51 -12.21 10.09
CA SER A 67 -0.58 -12.82 9.35
C SER A 67 -1.62 -11.79 8.89
N VAL A 68 -2.65 -12.26 8.19
CA VAL A 68 -3.81 -11.43 7.81
C VAL A 68 -4.57 -10.94 9.04
N GLU A 69 -4.59 -11.72 10.11
CA GLU A 69 -5.22 -11.36 11.37
C GLU A 69 -4.50 -10.19 12.06
N ASP A 70 -3.17 -10.13 11.95
CA ASP A 70 -2.37 -9.02 12.48
C ASP A 70 -2.64 -7.73 11.70
N ILE A 71 -2.73 -7.82 10.36
CA ILE A 71 -3.14 -6.71 9.50
C ILE A 71 -4.56 -6.24 9.86
N ALA A 72 -5.49 -7.18 10.06
CA ALA A 72 -6.86 -6.88 10.42
C ALA A 72 -6.96 -6.15 11.77
N ALA A 73 -6.14 -6.53 12.75
CA ALA A 73 -6.08 -5.87 14.05
C ALA A 73 -5.65 -4.39 13.91
N VAL A 74 -4.64 -4.10 13.08
CA VAL A 74 -4.22 -2.72 12.77
C VAL A 74 -5.33 -1.97 12.05
N MET A 75 -5.89 -2.56 10.99
CA MET A 75 -6.91 -1.92 10.14
C MET A 75 -8.20 -1.61 10.90
N GLU A 76 -8.60 -2.48 11.84
CA GLU A 76 -9.77 -2.25 12.68
C GLU A 76 -9.62 -0.96 13.51
N GLU A 77 -8.48 -0.77 14.15
CA GLU A 77 -8.25 0.40 14.99
C GLU A 77 -8.05 1.69 14.16
N LEU A 78 -7.32 1.63 13.05
CA LEU A 78 -7.21 2.75 12.11
C LEU A 78 -8.60 3.15 11.56
N GLY A 79 -9.45 2.16 11.29
CA GLY A 79 -10.83 2.36 10.84
C GLY A 79 -11.71 3.07 11.86
N LYS A 80 -11.54 2.79 13.15
CA LYS A 80 -12.28 3.48 14.23
C LYS A 80 -12.00 4.99 14.26
N GLY A 81 -10.74 5.38 13.96
CA GLY A 81 -10.35 6.78 13.83
C GLY A 81 -10.62 7.40 12.48
N ILE A 82 -11.10 6.63 11.51
CA ILE A 82 -11.23 7.04 10.10
C ILE A 82 -9.89 7.64 9.61
N VAL A 83 -8.79 6.99 9.95
CA VAL A 83 -7.41 7.42 9.63
C VAL A 83 -7.23 7.47 8.12
N VAL A 84 -6.64 8.56 7.60
CA VAL A 84 -6.52 8.81 6.16
C VAL A 84 -5.14 8.47 5.60
N GLU A 85 -4.17 8.24 6.46
CA GLU A 85 -2.84 7.78 6.06
C GLU A 85 -2.94 6.46 5.29
N PRO A 86 -2.14 6.29 4.22
CA PRO A 86 -2.40 5.29 3.17
C PRO A 86 -1.97 3.86 3.56
N TYR A 87 -2.30 3.40 4.78
CA TYR A 87 -1.93 2.06 5.24
C TYR A 87 -2.49 0.97 4.32
N ALA A 88 -3.78 1.01 4.01
CA ALA A 88 -4.42 0.02 3.16
C ALA A 88 -3.83 -0.01 1.75
N SER A 89 -3.67 1.15 1.11
CA SER A 89 -3.15 1.23 -0.27
C SER A 89 -1.66 0.89 -0.36
N THR A 90 -0.85 1.34 0.60
CA THR A 90 0.60 1.17 0.58
C THR A 90 1.04 -0.17 1.17
N VAL A 91 0.62 -0.47 2.40
CA VAL A 91 1.12 -1.67 3.10
C VAL A 91 0.39 -2.92 2.64
N VAL A 92 -0.96 -2.87 2.61
CA VAL A 92 -1.75 -4.07 2.32
C VAL A 92 -1.76 -4.38 0.83
N VAL A 93 -2.15 -3.41 -0.03
CA VAL A 93 -2.33 -3.68 -1.46
C VAL A 93 -1.00 -3.63 -2.20
N PHE A 94 -0.32 -2.49 -2.22
CA PHE A 94 0.94 -2.33 -2.95
C PHE A 94 2.03 -3.24 -2.37
N GLY A 95 2.22 -3.22 -1.06
CA GLY A 95 3.18 -4.06 -0.35
C GLY A 95 2.90 -5.55 -0.49
N GLY A 96 1.63 -5.96 -0.41
CA GLY A 96 1.21 -7.34 -0.63
C GLY A 96 1.52 -7.83 -2.04
N LEU A 97 1.27 -7.01 -3.07
CA LEU A 97 1.64 -7.31 -4.45
C LEU A 97 3.16 -7.40 -4.64
N MET A 98 3.94 -6.52 -3.97
CA MET A 98 5.40 -6.60 -3.97
C MET A 98 5.88 -7.89 -3.33
N ALA A 99 5.35 -8.26 -2.18
CA ALA A 99 5.72 -9.48 -1.46
C ALA A 99 5.38 -10.76 -2.25
N ALA A 100 4.29 -10.74 -3.01
CA ALA A 100 3.86 -11.84 -3.87
C ALA A 100 4.63 -11.95 -5.20
N SER A 101 5.48 -10.96 -5.53
CA SER A 101 6.28 -10.98 -6.75
C SER A 101 7.39 -12.05 -6.70
N ASP A 102 7.68 -12.67 -7.84
CA ASP A 102 8.84 -13.56 -8.00
C ASP A 102 10.18 -12.82 -8.18
N ASN A 103 10.15 -11.47 -8.24
CA ASN A 103 11.33 -10.64 -8.44
C ASN A 103 11.99 -10.26 -7.11
N GLU A 104 12.95 -11.07 -6.66
CA GLU A 104 13.68 -10.87 -5.41
C GLU A 104 14.45 -9.53 -5.35
N SER A 105 15.02 -9.08 -6.48
CA SER A 105 15.71 -7.79 -6.53
C SER A 105 14.74 -6.64 -6.28
N LEU A 106 13.52 -6.73 -6.80
CA LEU A 106 12.48 -5.73 -6.59
C LEU A 106 11.98 -5.73 -5.15
N LYS A 107 11.74 -6.91 -4.57
CA LYS A 107 11.33 -7.04 -3.16
C LYS A 107 12.35 -6.43 -2.22
N THR A 108 13.62 -6.81 -2.37
CA THR A 108 14.73 -6.30 -1.56
C THR A 108 14.91 -4.78 -1.69
N ALA A 109 14.64 -4.21 -2.86
CA ALA A 109 14.77 -2.77 -3.07
C ALA A 109 13.58 -1.97 -2.55
N VAL A 110 12.37 -2.54 -2.53
CA VAL A 110 11.14 -1.78 -2.27
C VAL A 110 10.58 -2.02 -0.87
N ILE A 111 10.51 -3.28 -0.42
CA ILE A 111 9.85 -3.61 0.86
C ILE A 111 10.49 -2.87 2.05
N PRO A 112 11.83 -2.80 2.20
CA PRO A 112 12.42 -2.03 3.30
C PRO A 112 12.03 -0.55 3.28
N SER A 113 11.86 0.04 2.09
CA SER A 113 11.42 1.44 1.97
C SER A 113 9.95 1.66 2.30
N ILE A 114 9.09 0.63 2.22
CA ILE A 114 7.73 0.69 2.75
C ILE A 114 7.79 0.65 4.28
N ILE A 115 8.58 -0.26 4.83
CA ILE A 115 8.74 -0.48 6.28
C ILE A 115 9.23 0.77 6.99
N ASP A 116 10.22 1.46 6.44
CA ASP A 116 10.78 2.70 7.01
C ASP A 116 9.93 3.95 6.71
N GLY A 117 8.83 3.80 5.96
CA GLY A 117 7.91 4.87 5.61
C GLY A 117 8.39 5.80 4.49
N SER A 118 9.58 5.61 3.92
CA SER A 118 10.11 6.46 2.85
C SER A 118 9.42 6.23 1.50
N CYS A 119 8.77 5.07 1.30
CA CYS A 119 7.99 4.75 0.12
C CYS A 119 6.50 4.60 0.44
N MET A 120 5.69 5.41 -0.19
CA MET A 120 4.26 5.20 -0.32
C MET A 120 3.96 4.63 -1.71
N GLY A 121 3.29 3.49 -1.75
CA GLY A 121 2.94 2.83 -2.99
C GLY A 121 1.44 2.82 -3.24
N SER A 122 1.06 2.69 -4.51
CA SER A 122 -0.33 2.53 -4.90
C SER A 122 -0.49 1.57 -6.07
N PHE A 123 -1.68 1.00 -6.19
CA PHE A 123 -2.05 0.08 -7.27
C PHE A 123 -3.01 0.76 -8.24
N ALA A 124 -2.57 0.93 -9.47
CA ALA A 124 -3.29 1.58 -10.56
C ALA A 124 -3.81 0.51 -11.54
N SER A 125 -4.99 -0.06 -11.26
CA SER A 125 -5.59 -1.11 -12.08
C SER A 125 -6.81 -0.64 -12.88
N THR A 126 -7.65 0.22 -12.29
CA THR A 126 -8.95 0.60 -12.86
C THR A 126 -8.81 1.56 -14.03
N GLU A 127 -9.57 1.32 -15.08
CA GLU A 127 -9.73 2.19 -16.25
C GLU A 127 -11.20 2.59 -16.44
N ALA A 128 -11.46 3.69 -17.11
CA ALA A 128 -12.82 4.23 -17.23
C ALA A 128 -13.80 3.24 -17.90
N GLN A 129 -13.34 2.49 -18.91
CA GLN A 129 -14.14 1.50 -19.63
C GLN A 129 -14.31 0.19 -18.85
N SER A 130 -13.30 -0.19 -18.02
CA SER A 130 -13.23 -1.52 -17.39
C SER A 130 -14.30 -1.74 -16.32
N ARG A 131 -14.80 -0.68 -15.69
CA ARG A 131 -15.77 -0.76 -14.59
C ARG A 131 -15.32 -1.77 -13.52
N TYR A 132 -15.96 -2.97 -13.49
CA TYR A 132 -15.64 -4.06 -12.56
C TYR A 132 -14.87 -5.22 -13.22
N GLU A 133 -14.60 -5.13 -14.53
CA GLU A 133 -13.87 -6.16 -15.28
C GLU A 133 -12.36 -5.84 -15.26
N MET A 134 -11.63 -6.47 -14.36
CA MET A 134 -10.20 -6.21 -14.15
C MET A 134 -9.32 -6.66 -15.33
N SER A 135 -9.81 -7.55 -16.19
CA SER A 135 -9.11 -8.02 -17.37
C SER A 135 -9.27 -7.09 -18.58
N ASP A 136 -10.24 -6.16 -18.53
CA ASP A 136 -10.41 -5.12 -19.57
C ASP A 136 -9.39 -4.01 -19.37
N VAL A 137 -8.21 -4.18 -19.96
CA VAL A 137 -7.06 -3.26 -19.85
C VAL A 137 -6.74 -2.70 -21.22
N ALA A 138 -6.77 -1.37 -21.35
CA ALA A 138 -6.37 -0.63 -22.56
C ALA A 138 -4.99 0.03 -22.42
N THR A 139 -4.49 0.24 -21.20
CA THR A 139 -3.13 0.73 -20.96
C THR A 139 -2.10 -0.23 -21.56
N THR A 140 -1.12 0.29 -22.29
CA THR A 140 -0.09 -0.49 -22.97
C THR A 140 1.29 -0.23 -22.43
N ALA A 141 2.18 -1.21 -22.51
CA ALA A 141 3.61 -1.06 -22.25
C ALA A 141 4.40 -1.57 -23.46
N THR A 142 5.30 -0.72 -23.97
CA THR A 142 6.17 -1.06 -25.10
C THR A 142 7.62 -1.03 -24.63
N ALA A 143 8.39 -2.05 -24.96
CA ALA A 143 9.81 -2.11 -24.60
C ALA A 143 10.59 -0.95 -25.23
N CYS A 144 11.51 -0.38 -24.46
CA CYS A 144 12.44 0.65 -24.89
C CYS A 144 13.79 0.48 -24.17
N ASP A 145 14.80 1.24 -24.58
CA ASP A 145 16.11 1.18 -23.93
C ASP A 145 16.02 1.47 -22.43
N GLY A 146 16.39 0.48 -21.63
CA GLY A 146 16.42 0.58 -20.17
C GLY A 146 15.10 0.34 -19.46
N GLY A 147 14.02 -0.11 -20.16
CA GLY A 147 12.74 -0.41 -19.53
C GLY A 147 11.56 -0.45 -20.48
N TYR A 148 10.45 0.18 -20.07
CA TYR A 148 9.19 0.19 -20.82
C TYR A 148 8.60 1.59 -20.86
N LYS A 149 8.02 1.95 -22.00
CA LYS A 149 7.17 3.13 -22.15
C LYS A 149 5.72 2.71 -21.93
N ILE A 150 5.09 3.24 -20.86
CA ILE A 150 3.69 3.00 -20.54
C ILE A 150 2.85 4.12 -21.14
N SER A 151 1.72 3.78 -21.78
CA SER A 151 0.76 4.72 -22.37
C SER A 151 -0.66 4.27 -22.04
N GLY A 152 -1.44 5.15 -21.45
CA GLY A 152 -2.82 4.89 -21.04
C GLY A 152 -3.26 5.80 -19.91
N GLU A 153 -4.45 5.53 -19.37
CA GLU A 153 -5.05 6.29 -18.28
C GLU A 153 -5.63 5.33 -17.23
N LYS A 154 -5.31 5.57 -15.98
CA LYS A 154 -5.89 4.86 -14.84
C LYS A 154 -6.75 5.81 -14.01
N THR A 155 -7.88 5.32 -13.54
CA THR A 155 -8.84 6.09 -12.74
C THR A 155 -8.96 5.53 -11.33
N VAL A 156 -9.40 6.34 -10.38
CA VAL A 156 -9.67 5.93 -8.99
C VAL A 156 -8.46 5.21 -8.37
N VAL A 157 -7.27 5.77 -8.54
CA VAL A 157 -6.03 5.25 -7.94
C VAL A 157 -5.96 5.73 -6.50
N ALA A 158 -6.24 4.83 -5.55
CA ALA A 158 -6.20 5.14 -4.13
C ALA A 158 -4.81 5.64 -3.73
N ASN A 159 -4.74 6.83 -3.13
CA ASN A 159 -3.49 7.49 -2.74
C ASN A 159 -2.51 7.78 -3.91
N GLY A 160 -3.00 7.81 -5.15
CA GLY A 160 -2.14 8.02 -6.32
C GLY A 160 -1.44 9.38 -6.33
N GLY A 161 -2.02 10.40 -5.69
CA GLY A 161 -1.46 11.77 -5.63
C GLY A 161 -0.24 11.91 -4.72
N THR A 162 -0.08 11.04 -3.71
CA THR A 162 1.05 11.06 -2.76
C THR A 162 1.99 9.86 -2.90
N ALA A 163 1.66 8.91 -3.79
CA ALA A 163 2.45 7.71 -3.99
C ALA A 163 3.79 8.02 -4.70
N ASN A 164 4.87 7.45 -4.18
CA ASN A 164 6.20 7.52 -4.80
C ASN A 164 6.37 6.47 -5.91
N LYS A 165 5.64 5.36 -5.80
CA LYS A 165 5.69 4.23 -6.74
C LYS A 165 4.28 3.74 -7.05
N LEU A 166 4.09 3.30 -8.30
CA LEU A 166 2.84 2.72 -8.75
C LEU A 166 3.08 1.32 -9.33
N ILE A 167 2.22 0.37 -8.97
CA ILE A 167 2.03 -0.85 -9.75
C ILE A 167 0.92 -0.55 -10.76
N VAL A 168 1.21 -0.73 -12.05
CA VAL A 168 0.27 -0.41 -13.12
C VAL A 168 -0.05 -1.67 -13.92
N THR A 169 -1.33 -2.03 -14.05
CA THR A 169 -1.74 -3.08 -14.99
C THR A 169 -1.69 -2.57 -16.41
N CYS A 170 -1.07 -3.34 -17.31
CA CYS A 170 -0.93 -2.96 -18.72
C CYS A 170 -0.83 -4.19 -19.62
N LEU A 171 -1.15 -4.00 -20.91
CA LEU A 171 -0.86 -4.96 -21.97
C LEU A 171 0.59 -4.79 -22.40
N LEU A 172 1.38 -5.85 -22.29
CA LEU A 172 2.78 -5.84 -22.71
C LEU A 172 2.87 -6.25 -24.19
N TYR A 173 3.31 -5.32 -25.03
CA TYR A 173 3.63 -5.60 -26.42
C TYR A 173 5.12 -5.89 -26.54
N THR A 174 5.45 -7.15 -26.86
CA THR A 174 6.79 -7.56 -27.28
C THR A 174 6.88 -7.46 -28.79
N SER A 175 8.07 -7.21 -29.35
CA SER A 175 8.30 -7.03 -30.80
C SER A 175 7.91 -8.23 -31.64
N ASP A 176 7.68 -9.38 -31.03
CA ASP A 176 7.37 -10.64 -31.74
C ASP A 176 5.86 -10.88 -31.94
N ALA A 177 4.99 -10.01 -31.43
CA ALA A 177 3.52 -10.13 -31.56
C ALA A 177 2.96 -9.38 -32.80
N ALA A 178 3.81 -8.81 -33.66
CA ALA A 178 3.39 -8.01 -34.81
C ALA A 178 3.33 -8.80 -36.13
N ASP A 179 3.63 -10.12 -36.15
CA ASP A 179 3.72 -10.96 -37.34
C ASP A 179 2.76 -12.17 -37.36
N GLU A 180 1.62 -12.11 -36.61
CA GLU A 180 0.52 -13.07 -36.80
C GLU A 180 -0.80 -12.41 -37.21
#